data_2d9541f87dc465a52c5d4b627dff2ecf
#
_entry.id   2d9541f87dc465a52c5d4b627dff2ecf
#
_cell.length_a   1.000
_cell.length_b   1.000
_cell.length_c   1.000
_cell.angle_alpha   90.00
_cell.angle_beta   90.00
_cell.angle_gamma   90.00
#
_symmetry.space_group_name_H-M   'P 1'
#
loop_
_entity.id
_entity.type
_entity.pdbx_description
1 polymer ?
#
loop_
_entity_poly.entity_id
_entity_poly.type
_entity_poly.pdbx_seq_one_letter_code
_entity_poly.pdbx_strand_id
1 'polypeptide(L)'
;DFVWNEYCDWYLELSKPVLWDDNGAHETQQGTLRTLLKVLETILRLMHPLTPFITEEIWQNVAPRLDRQGETVMLAPWPLVDTTLVDRDAESDIEWLKTVIVAMRTIRSESNIPPGEALDMLVGNATPTDIDRISRHQQSLEKLAKTKTITVLSASDEQPPALSALAGTLEIMVPLAGVVDIDKELGRLDKELERLATEKVRLAGKLSNENFVARAPADVVAKERAKLADLETAASSVEAQKTKIQELR
;
A
#
# COMPACT_ATOMS: atom_id res chain seq x y z
N ASP A 1 4.44 -15.24 8.98
CA ASP A 1 4.23 -14.51 7.71
C ASP A 1 2.76 -14.54 7.29
N PHE A 2 2.10 -15.71 7.11
CA PHE A 2 0.72 -15.82 6.62
C PHE A 2 -0.30 -14.97 7.41
N VAL A 3 -0.29 -15.07 8.74
CA VAL A 3 -1.28 -14.35 9.58
C VAL A 3 -1.16 -12.85 9.37
N TRP A 4 0.05 -12.31 9.36
CA TRP A 4 0.26 -10.88 9.23
C TRP A 4 0.10 -10.40 7.78
N ASN A 5 0.88 -10.97 6.84
CA ASN A 5 0.99 -10.46 5.49
C ASN A 5 -0.20 -10.82 4.58
N GLU A 6 -0.86 -11.97 4.84
CA GLU A 6 -1.98 -12.41 3.98
C GLU A 6 -3.33 -12.19 4.65
N TYR A 7 -3.50 -12.70 5.88
CA TYR A 7 -4.79 -12.61 6.55
C TYR A 7 -5.10 -11.18 7.01
N CYS A 8 -4.17 -10.52 7.73
CA CYS A 8 -4.41 -9.19 8.28
C CYS A 8 -4.27 -8.09 7.23
N ASP A 9 -3.18 -8.07 6.46
CA ASP A 9 -2.88 -6.96 5.55
C ASP A 9 -3.74 -6.99 4.29
N TRP A 10 -4.14 -8.19 3.82
CA TRP A 10 -4.90 -8.30 2.58
C TRP A 10 -6.31 -8.83 2.80
N TYR A 11 -6.49 -10.01 3.38
CA TYR A 11 -7.81 -10.64 3.37
C TYR A 11 -8.83 -9.88 4.20
N LEU A 12 -8.46 -9.36 5.37
CA LEU A 12 -9.34 -8.48 6.15
C LEU A 12 -9.71 -7.22 5.37
N GLU A 13 -8.74 -6.56 4.72
CA GLU A 13 -9.01 -5.33 3.97
C GLU A 13 -9.89 -5.59 2.73
N LEU A 14 -9.63 -6.68 1.99
CA LEU A 14 -10.45 -7.09 0.84
C LEU A 14 -11.87 -7.50 1.23
N SER A 15 -12.08 -7.97 2.46
CA SER A 15 -13.40 -8.36 2.97
C SER A 15 -14.26 -7.17 3.39
N LYS A 16 -13.67 -6.06 3.80
CA LYS A 16 -14.41 -4.87 4.29
C LYS A 16 -15.40 -4.30 3.27
N PRO A 17 -15.06 -4.12 1.99
CA PRO A 17 -16.01 -3.62 0.99
C PRO A 17 -17.28 -4.47 0.88
N VAL A 18 -17.14 -5.80 1.01
CA VAL A 18 -18.26 -6.73 0.95
C VAL A 18 -19.08 -6.68 2.23
N LEU A 19 -18.42 -6.70 3.40
CA LEU A 19 -19.09 -6.76 4.71
C LEU A 19 -19.83 -5.46 5.05
N TRP A 20 -19.37 -4.32 4.54
CA TRP A 20 -19.94 -2.99 4.81
C TRP A 20 -20.78 -2.43 3.65
N ASP A 21 -21.11 -3.27 2.69
CA ASP A 21 -22.01 -2.88 1.60
C ASP A 21 -23.46 -3.02 2.06
N ASP A 22 -24.11 -1.90 2.39
CA ASP A 22 -25.51 -1.87 2.84
C ASP A 22 -26.48 -2.38 1.76
N ASN A 23 -26.08 -2.39 0.50
CA ASN A 23 -26.85 -2.90 -0.63
C ASN A 23 -26.40 -4.28 -1.10
N GLY A 24 -25.35 -4.84 -0.47
CA GLY A 24 -24.78 -6.13 -0.83
C GLY A 24 -25.72 -7.29 -0.52
N ALA A 25 -25.57 -8.38 -1.29
CA ALA A 25 -26.34 -9.58 -1.04
C ALA A 25 -25.98 -10.17 0.33
N HIS A 26 -26.98 -10.36 1.19
CA HIS A 26 -26.81 -10.89 2.55
C HIS A 26 -26.06 -12.24 2.55
N GLU A 27 -26.34 -13.09 1.59
CA GLU A 27 -25.68 -14.39 1.43
C GLU A 27 -24.17 -14.24 1.20
N THR A 28 -23.75 -13.27 0.36
CA THR A 28 -22.34 -12.97 0.10
C THR A 28 -21.64 -12.44 1.36
N GLN A 29 -22.29 -11.56 2.09
CA GLN A 29 -21.77 -11.04 3.36
C GLN A 29 -21.58 -12.14 4.39
N GLN A 30 -22.59 -13.02 4.54
CA GLN A 30 -22.53 -14.16 5.46
C GLN A 30 -21.45 -15.17 5.06
N GLY A 31 -21.31 -15.46 3.75
CA GLY A 31 -20.25 -16.31 3.23
C GLY A 31 -18.86 -15.76 3.54
N THR A 32 -18.66 -14.46 3.30
CA THR A 32 -17.40 -13.75 3.60
C THR A 32 -17.08 -13.77 5.09
N LEU A 33 -18.05 -13.44 5.95
CA LEU A 33 -17.87 -13.46 7.40
C LEU A 33 -17.55 -14.88 7.91
N ARG A 34 -18.27 -15.91 7.41
CA ARG A 34 -18.02 -17.30 7.78
C ARG A 34 -16.62 -17.75 7.37
N THR A 35 -16.13 -17.33 6.19
CA THR A 35 -14.77 -17.65 5.74
C THR A 35 -13.73 -16.97 6.63
N LEU A 36 -13.90 -15.68 6.95
CA LEU A 36 -13.03 -14.98 7.91
C LEU A 36 -12.95 -15.71 9.24
N LEU A 37 -14.09 -16.04 9.83
CA LEU A 37 -14.14 -16.72 11.11
C LEU A 37 -13.52 -18.13 11.05
N LYS A 38 -13.75 -18.88 9.95
CA LYS A 38 -13.18 -20.23 9.75
C LYS A 38 -11.65 -20.18 9.65
N VAL A 39 -11.10 -19.20 8.91
CA VAL A 39 -9.66 -19.02 8.81
C VAL A 39 -9.07 -18.59 10.16
N LEU A 40 -9.71 -17.64 10.84
CA LEU A 40 -9.28 -17.20 12.18
C LEU A 40 -9.27 -18.37 13.17
N GLU A 41 -10.33 -19.14 13.22
CA GLU A 41 -10.45 -20.34 14.11
C GLU A 41 -9.31 -21.35 13.85
N THR A 42 -8.99 -21.57 12.58
CA THR A 42 -7.86 -22.43 12.18
C THR A 42 -6.51 -21.85 12.65
N ILE A 43 -6.30 -20.54 12.47
CA ILE A 43 -5.12 -19.84 12.96
C ILE A 43 -4.99 -19.98 14.48
N LEU A 44 -6.09 -19.82 15.22
CA LEU A 44 -6.07 -19.93 16.69
C LEU A 44 -5.63 -21.32 17.15
N ARG A 45 -6.10 -22.39 16.50
CA ARG A 45 -5.64 -23.76 16.79
C ARG A 45 -4.16 -23.97 16.48
N LEU A 46 -3.68 -23.44 15.33
CA LEU A 46 -2.28 -23.56 14.93
C LEU A 46 -1.35 -22.76 15.85
N MET A 47 -1.80 -21.60 16.34
CA MET A 47 -1.00 -20.73 17.20
C MET A 47 -1.08 -21.08 18.69
N HIS A 48 -2.05 -21.90 19.09
CA HIS A 48 -2.29 -22.22 20.51
C HIS A 48 -1.06 -22.75 21.25
N PRO A 49 -0.23 -23.65 20.70
CA PRO A 49 0.98 -24.11 21.37
C PRO A 49 2.00 -23.00 21.67
N LEU A 50 1.95 -21.88 20.94
CA LEU A 50 2.88 -20.75 21.09
C LEU A 50 2.31 -19.64 21.98
N THR A 51 1.00 -19.39 21.87
CA THR A 51 0.30 -18.28 22.54
C THR A 51 -1.02 -18.75 23.19
N PRO A 52 -0.94 -19.66 24.21
CA PRO A 52 -2.12 -20.39 24.69
C PRO A 52 -3.23 -19.50 25.27
N PHE A 53 -2.89 -18.46 26.01
CA PHE A 53 -3.90 -17.66 26.69
C PHE A 53 -4.75 -16.81 25.74
N ILE A 54 -4.10 -16.07 24.84
CA ILE A 54 -4.83 -15.19 23.90
C ILE A 54 -5.63 -16.01 22.87
N THR A 55 -5.11 -17.14 22.41
CA THR A 55 -5.80 -17.99 21.46
C THR A 55 -7.03 -18.67 22.09
N GLU A 56 -6.94 -19.07 23.35
CA GLU A 56 -8.10 -19.58 24.10
C GLU A 56 -9.19 -18.50 24.23
N GLU A 57 -8.83 -17.32 24.69
CA GLU A 57 -9.77 -16.21 24.90
C GLU A 57 -10.52 -15.85 23.61
N ILE A 58 -9.80 -15.75 22.49
CA ILE A 58 -10.42 -15.45 21.20
C ILE A 58 -11.25 -16.64 20.72
N TRP A 59 -10.75 -17.86 20.86
CA TRP A 59 -11.41 -19.06 20.38
C TRP A 59 -12.77 -19.30 21.06
N GLN A 60 -12.91 -19.03 22.35
CA GLN A 60 -14.18 -19.12 23.08
C GLN A 60 -15.25 -18.20 22.49
N ASN A 61 -14.86 -17.09 21.85
CA ASN A 61 -15.77 -16.16 21.20
C ASN A 61 -16.05 -16.52 19.73
N VAL A 62 -15.11 -17.17 19.03
CA VAL A 62 -15.18 -17.48 17.60
C VAL A 62 -15.86 -18.83 17.34
N ALA A 63 -15.48 -19.87 18.09
CA ALA A 63 -15.92 -21.25 17.86
C ALA A 63 -17.46 -21.42 17.88
N PRO A 64 -18.22 -20.80 18.82
CA PRO A 64 -19.68 -20.89 18.83
C PRO A 64 -20.33 -20.30 17.58
N ARG A 65 -19.71 -19.28 16.95
CA ARG A 65 -20.22 -18.65 15.72
C ARG A 65 -20.03 -19.53 14.47
N LEU A 66 -19.26 -20.60 14.60
CA LEU A 66 -19.01 -21.61 13.57
C LEU A 66 -19.64 -22.96 13.90
N ASP A 67 -20.56 -22.99 14.87
CA ASP A 67 -21.18 -24.21 15.38
C ASP A 67 -20.16 -25.25 15.88
N ARG A 68 -18.96 -24.80 16.27
CA ARG A 68 -17.94 -25.66 16.87
C ARG A 68 -18.19 -25.78 18.36
N GLN A 69 -18.27 -26.99 18.82
CA GLN A 69 -18.43 -27.31 20.25
C GLN A 69 -17.09 -27.77 20.82
N GLY A 70 -16.84 -27.42 22.07
CA GLY A 70 -15.64 -27.82 22.81
C GLY A 70 -15.47 -26.95 24.06
N GLU A 71 -14.85 -27.48 25.09
CA GLU A 71 -14.58 -26.76 26.34
C GLU A 71 -13.40 -25.83 26.19
N THR A 72 -12.42 -26.18 25.36
CA THR A 72 -11.18 -25.45 25.15
C THR A 72 -10.57 -25.76 23.79
N VAL A 73 -9.86 -24.78 23.21
CA VAL A 73 -9.11 -24.98 21.96
C VAL A 73 -8.02 -26.05 22.10
N MET A 74 -7.51 -26.27 23.32
CA MET A 74 -6.48 -27.28 23.60
C MET A 74 -6.93 -28.70 23.23
N LEU A 75 -8.23 -29.00 23.34
CA LEU A 75 -8.79 -30.29 23.00
C LEU A 75 -9.32 -30.36 21.55
N ALA A 76 -9.27 -29.26 20.82
CA ALA A 76 -9.69 -29.23 19.44
C ALA A 76 -8.69 -30.00 18.54
N PRO A 77 -9.18 -30.74 17.52
CA PRO A 77 -8.29 -31.50 16.64
C PRO A 77 -7.36 -30.56 15.86
N TRP A 78 -6.11 -31.02 15.65
CA TRP A 78 -5.15 -30.28 14.83
C TRP A 78 -5.70 -30.08 13.41
N PRO A 79 -5.57 -28.86 12.83
CA PRO A 79 -6.08 -28.58 11.49
C PRO A 79 -5.37 -29.46 10.44
N LEU A 80 -6.16 -30.06 9.57
CA LEU A 80 -5.67 -30.80 8.42
C LEU A 80 -5.86 -30.01 7.14
N VAL A 81 -4.96 -30.20 6.18
CA VAL A 81 -5.06 -29.58 4.86
C VAL A 81 -6.23 -30.20 4.10
N ASP A 82 -7.12 -29.35 3.61
CA ASP A 82 -8.20 -29.75 2.69
C ASP A 82 -7.82 -29.28 1.27
N THR A 83 -7.30 -30.19 0.48
CA THR A 83 -6.87 -29.89 -0.89
C THR A 83 -8.02 -29.57 -1.84
N THR A 84 -9.26 -29.88 -1.47
CA THR A 84 -10.45 -29.54 -2.28
C THR A 84 -10.77 -28.05 -2.28
N LEU A 85 -10.21 -27.30 -1.32
CA LEU A 85 -10.37 -25.86 -1.21
C LEU A 85 -9.29 -25.07 -1.97
N VAL A 86 -8.32 -25.75 -2.58
CA VAL A 86 -7.25 -25.09 -3.35
C VAL A 86 -7.79 -24.68 -4.70
N ASP A 87 -7.89 -23.39 -4.94
CA ASP A 87 -8.32 -22.77 -6.19
C ASP A 87 -7.19 -21.90 -6.75
N ARG A 88 -6.47 -22.43 -7.74
CA ARG A 88 -5.32 -21.73 -8.36
C ARG A 88 -5.72 -20.49 -9.16
N ASP A 89 -6.91 -20.49 -9.73
CA ASP A 89 -7.40 -19.35 -10.48
C ASP A 89 -7.74 -18.20 -9.54
N ALA A 90 -8.39 -18.50 -8.42
CA ALA A 90 -8.65 -17.50 -7.38
C ALA A 90 -7.34 -16.96 -6.76
N GLU A 91 -6.35 -17.82 -6.49
CA GLU A 91 -5.03 -17.39 -6.03
C GLU A 91 -4.40 -16.41 -7.03
N SER A 92 -4.38 -16.76 -8.32
CA SER A 92 -3.85 -15.90 -9.39
C SER A 92 -4.59 -14.57 -9.51
N ASP A 93 -5.90 -14.57 -9.35
CA ASP A 93 -6.72 -13.36 -9.41
C ASP A 93 -6.42 -12.40 -8.25
N ILE A 94 -6.29 -12.94 -7.05
CA ILE A 94 -5.98 -12.10 -5.87
C ILE A 94 -4.54 -11.55 -5.94
N GLU A 95 -3.56 -12.35 -6.39
CA GLU A 95 -2.19 -11.85 -6.57
C GLU A 95 -2.14 -10.75 -7.63
N TRP A 96 -2.89 -10.89 -8.73
CA TRP A 96 -3.03 -9.84 -9.73
C TRP A 96 -3.63 -8.57 -9.10
N LEU A 97 -4.71 -8.68 -8.35
CA LEU A 97 -5.37 -7.55 -7.67
C LEU A 97 -4.41 -6.84 -6.72
N LYS A 98 -3.66 -7.60 -5.91
CA LYS A 98 -2.64 -7.06 -5.00
C LYS A 98 -1.59 -6.26 -5.76
N THR A 99 -1.12 -6.78 -6.90
CA THR A 99 -0.11 -6.12 -7.74
C THR A 99 -0.60 -4.78 -8.26
N VAL A 100 -1.85 -4.69 -8.73
CA VAL A 100 -2.46 -3.43 -9.20
C VAL A 100 -2.62 -2.42 -8.05
N ILE A 101 -3.11 -2.87 -6.90
CA ILE A 101 -3.25 -2.00 -5.71
C ILE A 101 -1.88 -1.45 -5.27
N VAL A 102 -0.85 -2.30 -5.27
CA VAL A 102 0.52 -1.89 -4.91
C VAL A 102 1.06 -0.88 -5.92
N ALA A 103 0.86 -1.07 -7.21
CA ALA A 103 1.27 -0.11 -8.24
C ALA A 103 0.63 1.27 -8.01
N MET A 104 -0.66 1.34 -7.73
CA MET A 104 -1.36 2.59 -7.38
C MET A 104 -0.81 3.23 -6.09
N ARG A 105 -0.48 2.44 -5.08
CA ARG A 105 0.13 2.93 -3.84
C ARG A 105 1.56 3.47 -4.07
N THR A 106 2.32 2.83 -4.96
CA THR A 106 3.66 3.28 -5.37
C THR A 106 3.59 4.63 -6.04
N ILE A 107 2.71 4.81 -7.04
CA ILE A 107 2.48 6.10 -7.71
C ILE A 107 2.16 7.19 -6.68
N ARG A 108 1.27 6.92 -5.72
CA ARG A 108 0.92 7.89 -4.66
C ARG A 108 2.11 8.26 -3.79
N SER A 109 2.86 7.26 -3.35
CA SER A 109 4.01 7.45 -2.47
C SER A 109 5.12 8.25 -3.13
N GLU A 110 5.45 7.93 -4.39
CA GLU A 110 6.50 8.60 -5.14
C GLU A 110 6.13 10.04 -5.51
N SER A 111 4.82 10.31 -5.67
CA SER A 111 4.32 11.64 -6.06
C SER A 111 3.74 12.44 -4.89
N ASN A 112 3.88 11.95 -3.64
CA ASN A 112 3.34 12.58 -2.43
C ASN A 112 1.82 12.88 -2.50
N ILE A 113 1.05 12.04 -3.20
CA ILE A 113 -0.40 12.17 -3.29
C ILE A 113 -1.03 11.63 -2.00
N PRO A 114 -1.95 12.38 -1.35
CA PRO A 114 -2.59 11.93 -0.13
C PRO A 114 -3.28 10.56 -0.29
N PRO A 115 -3.16 9.64 0.70
CA PRO A 115 -3.74 8.29 0.58
C PRO A 115 -5.25 8.25 0.40
N GLY A 116 -5.96 9.28 0.86
CA GLY A 116 -7.42 9.37 0.79
C GLY A 116 -7.98 9.97 -0.51
N GLU A 117 -7.14 10.55 -1.35
CA GLU A 117 -7.56 11.19 -2.60
C GLU A 117 -7.99 10.14 -3.63
N ALA A 118 -9.16 10.32 -4.26
CA ALA A 118 -9.62 9.42 -5.30
C ALA A 118 -9.02 9.82 -6.66
N LEU A 119 -8.38 8.88 -7.35
CA LEU A 119 -7.65 9.12 -8.60
C LEU A 119 -8.30 8.40 -9.77
N ASP A 120 -8.22 9.00 -10.93
CA ASP A 120 -8.51 8.31 -12.18
C ASP A 120 -7.36 7.36 -12.52
N MET A 121 -7.68 6.12 -12.85
CA MET A 121 -6.71 5.07 -13.22
C MET A 121 -6.87 4.72 -14.69
N LEU A 122 -5.80 4.85 -15.46
CA LEU A 122 -5.70 4.33 -16.82
C LEU A 122 -4.88 3.03 -16.79
N VAL A 123 -5.30 2.08 -17.59
CA VAL A 123 -4.63 0.76 -17.69
C VAL A 123 -4.21 0.54 -19.13
N GLY A 124 -2.90 0.51 -19.34
CA GLY A 124 -2.28 0.15 -20.62
C GLY A 124 -1.87 -1.32 -20.67
N ASN A 125 -1.71 -1.86 -21.87
CA ASN A 125 -1.26 -3.23 -22.13
C ASN A 125 -2.17 -4.32 -21.53
N ALA A 126 -3.46 -4.03 -21.32
CA ALA A 126 -4.41 -4.96 -20.73
C ALA A 126 -4.79 -6.09 -21.71
N THR A 127 -4.70 -7.33 -21.24
CA THR A 127 -5.24 -8.49 -21.95
C THR A 127 -6.76 -8.62 -21.70
N PRO A 128 -7.49 -9.42 -22.50
CA PRO A 128 -8.90 -9.71 -22.23
C PRO A 128 -9.14 -10.27 -20.81
N THR A 129 -8.21 -11.07 -20.29
CA THR A 129 -8.28 -11.58 -18.91
C THR A 129 -8.14 -10.47 -17.88
N ASP A 130 -7.27 -9.49 -18.13
CA ASP A 130 -7.12 -8.34 -17.23
C ASP A 130 -8.38 -7.47 -17.20
N ILE A 131 -9.02 -7.26 -18.35
CA ILE A 131 -10.28 -6.53 -18.44
C ILE A 131 -11.39 -7.21 -17.63
N ASP A 132 -11.50 -8.54 -17.73
CA ASP A 132 -12.44 -9.32 -16.94
C ASP A 132 -12.13 -9.23 -15.43
N ARG A 133 -10.86 -9.30 -15.03
CA ARG A 133 -10.41 -9.11 -13.65
C ARG A 133 -10.73 -7.71 -13.12
N ILE A 134 -10.50 -6.66 -13.91
CA ILE A 134 -10.88 -5.29 -13.56
C ILE A 134 -12.37 -5.21 -13.26
N SER A 135 -13.21 -5.78 -14.13
CA SER A 135 -14.66 -5.78 -13.96
C SER A 135 -15.09 -6.51 -12.68
N ARG A 136 -14.53 -7.70 -12.42
CA ARG A 136 -14.84 -8.49 -11.22
C ARG A 136 -14.40 -7.83 -9.92
N HIS A 137 -13.26 -7.15 -9.93
CA HIS A 137 -12.64 -6.56 -8.74
C HIS A 137 -12.81 -5.04 -8.65
N GLN A 138 -13.71 -4.45 -9.46
CA GLN A 138 -13.90 -3.00 -9.52
C GLN A 138 -14.10 -2.38 -8.13
N GLN A 139 -15.01 -2.93 -7.32
CA GLN A 139 -15.28 -2.44 -5.97
C GLN A 139 -14.05 -2.45 -5.06
N SER A 140 -13.23 -3.50 -5.15
CA SER A 140 -11.99 -3.61 -4.38
C SER A 140 -10.96 -2.57 -4.83
N LEU A 141 -10.83 -2.33 -6.14
CA LEU A 141 -9.96 -1.29 -6.69
C LEU A 141 -10.41 0.11 -6.25
N GLU A 142 -11.70 0.41 -6.34
CA GLU A 142 -12.27 1.68 -5.90
C GLU A 142 -12.00 1.94 -4.40
N LYS A 143 -12.15 0.93 -3.56
CA LYS A 143 -12.00 1.07 -2.10
C LYS A 143 -10.54 1.04 -1.64
N LEU A 144 -9.72 0.11 -2.15
CA LEU A 144 -8.36 -0.15 -1.64
C LEU A 144 -7.27 0.58 -2.42
N ALA A 145 -7.44 0.78 -3.74
CA ALA A 145 -6.58 1.62 -4.55
C ALA A 145 -7.06 3.09 -4.60
N LYS A 146 -8.26 3.38 -4.05
CA LYS A 146 -8.86 4.72 -4.10
C LYS A 146 -8.96 5.25 -5.53
N THR A 147 -9.47 4.42 -6.44
CA THR A 147 -9.74 4.82 -7.80
C THR A 147 -11.12 5.48 -7.91
N LYS A 148 -11.21 6.54 -8.70
CA LYS A 148 -12.45 7.23 -9.03
C LYS A 148 -13.06 6.65 -10.31
N THR A 149 -12.24 6.52 -11.34
CA THR A 149 -12.58 5.88 -12.61
C THR A 149 -11.49 4.90 -12.99
N ILE A 150 -11.84 3.88 -13.76
CA ILE A 150 -10.89 2.92 -14.33
C ILE A 150 -11.14 2.87 -15.82
N THR A 151 -10.15 3.26 -16.63
CA THR A 151 -10.23 3.27 -18.07
C THR A 151 -9.14 2.40 -18.68
N VAL A 152 -9.51 1.42 -19.48
CA VAL A 152 -8.56 0.61 -20.23
C VAL A 152 -8.25 1.29 -21.55
N LEU A 153 -6.97 1.55 -21.81
CA LEU A 153 -6.50 2.14 -23.07
C LEU A 153 -6.25 1.06 -24.09
N SER A 154 -6.70 1.29 -25.31
CA SER A 154 -6.32 0.49 -26.47
C SER A 154 -4.96 0.95 -27.03
N ALA A 155 -4.30 0.12 -27.83
CA ALA A 155 -3.01 0.47 -28.43
C ALA A 155 -3.07 1.68 -29.39
N SER A 156 -4.27 2.07 -29.82
CA SER A 156 -4.51 3.24 -30.68
C SER A 156 -4.82 4.53 -29.92
N ASP A 157 -5.07 4.42 -28.61
CA ASP A 157 -5.46 5.61 -27.82
C ASP A 157 -4.23 6.44 -27.51
N GLU A 158 -4.39 7.76 -27.57
CA GLU A 158 -3.35 8.69 -27.17
C GLU A 158 -3.16 8.64 -25.64
N GLN A 159 -1.94 8.36 -25.21
CA GLN A 159 -1.61 8.35 -23.79
C GLN A 159 -1.42 9.78 -23.30
N PRO A 160 -2.23 10.25 -22.35
CA PRO A 160 -2.02 11.56 -21.75
C PRO A 160 -0.75 11.55 -20.89
N PRO A 161 -0.14 12.73 -20.61
CA PRO A 161 0.89 12.82 -19.60
C PRO A 161 0.39 12.25 -18.26
N ALA A 162 1.08 11.24 -17.74
CA ALA A 162 0.65 10.49 -16.58
C ALA A 162 1.84 10.03 -15.72
N LEU A 163 1.59 9.85 -14.43
CA LEU A 163 2.46 9.07 -13.56
C LEU A 163 2.20 7.59 -13.84
N SER A 164 3.24 6.78 -13.95
CA SER A 164 3.04 5.36 -14.26
C SER A 164 3.83 4.42 -13.34
N ALA A 165 3.28 3.22 -13.15
CA ALA A 165 3.95 2.11 -12.49
C ALA A 165 3.55 0.78 -13.18
N LEU A 166 4.42 -0.20 -13.12
CA LEU A 166 4.14 -1.52 -13.69
C LEU A 166 3.48 -2.44 -12.65
N ALA A 167 2.44 -3.12 -13.08
CA ALA A 167 1.78 -4.20 -12.35
C ALA A 167 1.90 -5.49 -13.19
N GLY A 168 3.03 -6.21 -13.06
CA GLY A 168 3.39 -7.29 -13.99
C GLY A 168 3.64 -6.74 -15.38
N THR A 169 2.80 -7.14 -16.34
CA THR A 169 2.83 -6.63 -17.73
C THR A 169 1.91 -5.42 -17.95
N LEU A 170 1.01 -5.12 -17.00
CA LEU A 170 0.14 -3.97 -17.06
C LEU A 170 0.90 -2.68 -16.78
N GLU A 171 0.56 -1.64 -17.48
CA GLU A 171 0.98 -0.28 -17.17
C GLU A 171 -0.17 0.44 -16.48
N ILE A 172 0.00 0.73 -15.20
CA ILE A 172 -0.97 1.49 -14.40
C ILE A 172 -0.56 2.95 -14.45
N MET A 173 -1.48 3.81 -14.87
CA MET A 173 -1.21 5.22 -15.08
C MET A 173 -2.24 6.08 -14.35
N VAL A 174 -1.78 7.20 -13.83
CA VAL A 174 -2.63 8.24 -13.21
C VAL A 174 -2.41 9.52 -14.00
N PRO A 175 -3.45 10.04 -14.71
CA PRO A 175 -3.34 11.27 -15.47
C PRO A 175 -2.94 12.43 -14.56
N LEU A 176 -2.03 13.27 -15.02
CA LEU A 176 -1.61 14.45 -14.27
C LEU A 176 -2.69 15.54 -14.22
N ALA A 177 -3.55 15.57 -15.22
CA ALA A 177 -4.66 16.51 -15.26
C ALA A 177 -5.62 16.29 -14.08
N GLY A 178 -5.61 17.23 -13.13
CA GLY A 178 -6.50 17.23 -11.96
C GLY A 178 -5.93 16.55 -10.70
N VAL A 179 -4.75 15.93 -10.76
CA VAL A 179 -4.11 15.25 -9.60
C VAL A 179 -3.03 16.12 -8.96
N VAL A 180 -2.32 16.88 -9.75
CA VAL A 180 -1.30 17.79 -9.27
C VAL A 180 -1.65 19.19 -9.76
N ASP A 181 -1.96 20.09 -8.85
CA ASP A 181 -1.83 21.52 -9.11
C ASP A 181 -0.33 21.78 -9.27
N ILE A 182 0.13 21.69 -10.53
CA ILE A 182 1.55 21.78 -10.87
C ILE A 182 2.18 23.05 -10.26
N ASP A 183 1.45 24.17 -10.29
CA ASP A 183 1.94 25.42 -9.74
C ASP A 183 2.00 25.38 -8.21
N LYS A 184 1.05 24.75 -7.55
CA LYS A 184 1.04 24.57 -6.10
C LYS A 184 2.14 23.61 -5.64
N GLU A 185 2.36 22.51 -6.36
CA GLU A 185 3.40 21.54 -6.02
C GLU A 185 4.80 22.10 -6.31
N LEU A 186 5.00 22.79 -7.42
CA LEU A 186 6.23 23.55 -7.67
C LEU A 186 6.50 24.57 -6.57
N GLY A 187 5.47 25.31 -6.13
CA GLY A 187 5.60 26.25 -5.01
C GLY A 187 5.94 25.58 -3.67
N ARG A 188 5.46 24.35 -3.44
CA ARG A 188 5.84 23.54 -2.27
C ARG A 188 7.30 23.10 -2.32
N LEU A 189 7.73 22.59 -3.48
CA LEU A 189 9.12 22.16 -3.71
C LEU A 189 10.10 23.32 -3.61
N ASP A 190 9.73 24.50 -4.12
CA ASP A 190 10.54 25.71 -3.99
C ASP A 190 10.75 26.12 -2.52
N LYS A 191 9.72 26.09 -1.71
CA LYS A 191 9.82 26.36 -0.26
C LYS A 191 10.69 25.32 0.46
N GLU A 192 10.60 24.05 0.06
CA GLU A 192 11.42 23.00 0.66
C GLU A 192 12.89 23.17 0.26
N LEU A 193 13.20 23.51 -1.00
CA LEU A 193 14.55 23.84 -1.45
C LEU A 193 15.12 25.05 -0.71
N GLU A 194 14.32 26.10 -0.50
CA GLU A 194 14.73 27.29 0.26
C GLU A 194 15.04 26.95 1.73
N ARG A 195 14.23 26.09 2.35
CA ARG A 195 14.47 25.59 3.70
C ARG A 195 15.78 24.80 3.78
N LEU A 196 16.00 23.86 2.86
CA LEU A 196 17.22 23.03 2.80
C LEU A 196 18.46 23.90 2.52
N ALA A 197 18.37 24.87 1.62
CA ALA A 197 19.45 25.82 1.31
C ALA A 197 19.83 26.67 2.55
N THR A 198 18.84 27.18 3.29
CA THR A 198 19.06 27.94 4.52
C THR A 198 19.78 27.10 5.58
N GLU A 199 19.37 25.85 5.76
CA GLU A 199 19.98 24.95 6.74
C GLU A 199 21.39 24.54 6.31
N LYS A 200 21.62 24.30 5.02
CA LYS A 200 22.93 24.02 4.42
C LYS A 200 23.91 25.20 4.65
N VAL A 201 23.49 26.43 4.40
CA VAL A 201 24.31 27.63 4.64
C VAL A 201 24.69 27.77 6.10
N ARG A 202 23.73 27.51 7.02
CA ARG A 202 23.97 27.54 8.47
C ARG A 202 25.02 26.50 8.90
N LEU A 203 24.88 25.23 8.41
CA LEU A 203 25.82 24.16 8.74
C LEU A 203 27.18 24.37 8.13
N ALA A 204 27.27 24.81 6.85
CA ALA A 204 28.51 25.12 6.18
C ALA A 204 29.24 26.27 6.91
N GLY A 205 28.53 27.34 7.31
CA GLY A 205 29.08 28.44 8.11
C GLY A 205 29.61 27.97 9.47
N LYS A 206 28.93 27.00 10.12
CA LYS A 206 29.40 26.41 11.37
C LYS A 206 30.68 25.58 11.17
N LEU A 207 30.75 24.81 10.08
CA LEU A 207 31.91 23.98 9.74
C LEU A 207 33.11 24.77 9.16
N SER A 208 32.89 25.96 8.60
CA SER A 208 33.94 26.85 8.16
C SER A 208 34.57 27.65 9.30
N ASN A 209 33.97 27.66 10.49
CA ASN A 209 34.53 28.34 11.66
C ASN A 209 35.66 27.51 12.26
N GLU A 210 36.92 27.93 12.03
CA GLU A 210 38.11 27.23 12.54
C GLU A 210 38.08 27.05 14.04
N ASN A 211 37.57 28.02 14.81
CA ASN A 211 37.45 27.89 16.27
C ASN A 211 36.49 26.82 16.71
N PHE A 212 35.39 26.59 15.95
CA PHE A 212 34.49 25.53 16.21
C PHE A 212 35.10 24.15 15.90
N VAL A 213 35.70 24.02 14.72
CA VAL A 213 36.32 22.75 14.27
C VAL A 213 37.51 22.35 15.17
N ALA A 214 38.28 23.29 15.67
CA ALA A 214 39.44 23.03 16.53
C ALA A 214 39.07 22.70 17.98
N ARG A 215 37.92 23.18 18.48
CA ARG A 215 37.52 23.00 19.90
C ARG A 215 36.41 21.99 20.13
N ALA A 216 35.64 21.68 19.10
CA ALA A 216 34.55 20.67 19.25
C ALA A 216 35.11 19.25 19.23
N PRO A 217 34.49 18.30 19.96
CA PRO A 217 34.84 16.89 19.88
C PRO A 217 34.73 16.38 18.43
N ALA A 218 35.65 15.49 18.03
CA ALA A 218 35.74 14.99 16.66
C ALA A 218 34.45 14.30 16.18
N ASP A 219 33.74 13.62 17.08
CA ASP A 219 32.45 12.99 16.81
C ASP A 219 31.34 13.99 16.50
N VAL A 220 31.35 15.18 17.13
CA VAL A 220 30.40 16.27 16.86
C VAL A 220 30.66 16.86 15.48
N VAL A 221 31.94 17.11 15.14
CA VAL A 221 32.30 17.62 13.79
C VAL A 221 31.94 16.61 12.72
N ALA A 222 32.17 15.30 12.95
CA ALA A 222 31.78 14.24 12.03
C ALA A 222 30.25 14.17 11.82
N LYS A 223 29.47 14.29 12.89
CA LYS A 223 28.00 14.34 12.80
C LYS A 223 27.49 15.54 12.02
N GLU A 224 28.08 16.73 12.21
CA GLU A 224 27.66 17.92 11.47
C GLU A 224 28.04 17.83 9.97
N ARG A 225 29.18 17.17 9.64
CA ARG A 225 29.53 16.89 8.23
C ARG A 225 28.58 15.86 7.60
N ALA A 226 28.21 14.79 8.31
CA ALA A 226 27.23 13.83 7.84
C ALA A 226 25.88 14.51 7.55
N LYS A 227 25.40 15.35 8.48
CA LYS A 227 24.16 16.13 8.26
C LYS A 227 24.24 17.04 7.03
N LEU A 228 25.40 17.64 6.77
CA LEU A 228 25.57 18.47 5.58
C LEU A 228 25.44 17.64 4.30
N ALA A 229 26.06 16.45 4.27
CA ALA A 229 25.96 15.52 3.15
C ALA A 229 24.52 15.01 2.95
N ASP A 230 23.79 14.71 4.05
CA ASP A 230 22.38 14.31 4.00
C ASP A 230 21.51 15.42 3.41
N LEU A 231 21.74 16.69 3.79
CA LEU A 231 21.03 17.84 3.24
C LEU A 231 21.31 18.05 1.75
N GLU A 232 22.55 17.80 1.30
CA GLU A 232 22.91 17.87 -0.12
C GLU A 232 22.20 16.79 -0.93
N THR A 233 22.14 15.58 -0.40
CA THR A 233 21.41 14.48 -1.02
C THR A 233 19.90 14.77 -1.10
N ALA A 234 19.32 15.26 0.00
CA ALA A 234 17.92 15.66 0.04
C ALA A 234 17.60 16.79 -0.96
N ALA A 235 18.44 17.82 -1.03
CA ALA A 235 18.25 18.91 -1.98
C ALA A 235 18.31 18.42 -3.44
N SER A 236 19.27 17.56 -3.79
CA SER A 236 19.37 16.96 -5.12
C SER A 236 18.14 16.13 -5.48
N SER A 237 17.58 15.37 -4.52
CA SER A 237 16.37 14.60 -4.71
C SER A 237 15.15 15.48 -4.98
N VAL A 238 14.98 16.57 -4.20
CA VAL A 238 13.88 17.53 -4.39
C VAL A 238 14.01 18.27 -5.72
N GLU A 239 15.24 18.61 -6.13
CA GLU A 239 15.50 19.26 -7.42
C GLU A 239 15.19 18.36 -8.62
N ALA A 240 15.56 17.07 -8.54
CA ALA A 240 15.19 16.08 -9.54
C ALA A 240 13.65 15.88 -9.64
N GLN A 241 12.96 15.89 -8.50
CA GLN A 241 11.49 15.84 -8.46
C GLN A 241 10.87 17.09 -9.10
N LYS A 242 11.40 18.29 -8.79
CA LYS A 242 10.96 19.56 -9.39
C LYS A 242 11.13 19.54 -10.91
N THR A 243 12.27 19.07 -11.41
CA THR A 243 12.55 18.97 -12.86
C THR A 243 11.52 18.06 -13.54
N LYS A 244 11.24 16.87 -12.97
CA LYS A 244 10.22 15.96 -13.49
C LYS A 244 8.85 16.63 -13.58
N ILE A 245 8.44 17.38 -12.54
CA ILE A 245 7.15 18.08 -12.53
C ILE A 245 7.11 19.23 -13.54
N GLN A 246 8.25 19.93 -13.77
CA GLN A 246 8.34 20.97 -14.79
C GLN A 246 8.25 20.42 -16.21
N GLU A 247 8.77 19.23 -16.47
CA GLU A 247 8.66 18.53 -17.78
C GLU A 247 7.22 18.12 -18.09
N LEU A 248 6.35 18.11 -17.09
CA LEU A 248 4.94 17.77 -17.19
C LEU A 248 4.03 18.97 -17.46
N ARG A 249 4.59 20.17 -17.54
CA ARG A 249 3.88 21.45 -17.82
C ARG A 249 3.78 21.72 -19.31
#